data_1425f5b2498fedf120c1dcefef204f6e
#
_entry.id   1425f5b2498fedf120c1dcefef204f6e
#
_cell.length_a   1.000
_cell.length_b   1.000
_cell.length_c   1.000
_cell.angle_alpha   90.00
_cell.angle_beta   90.00
_cell.angle_gamma   90.00
#
_symmetry.space_group_name_H-M   'P 1'
#
loop_
_entity.id
_entity.type
_entity.pdbx_description
1 polymer ?
#
loop_
_entity_poly.entity_id
_entity_poly.type
_entity_poly.pdbx_seq_one_letter_code
_entity_poly.pdbx_strand_id
1 'polypeptide(L)'
;MIFRRRRVLAGLLVVSAACPGPQTQNRATGCSKDTDCRAPRVCVESACVDPRPVAVGSARVEPPSTPGAPPFAMFGGDARHTGRRGGPAPAQAPKPSWSTDVHGVVAGSPTIGPDGRIYVTSHDGALYAIEPSGAIAWSFKTGDRSWSTPAIANDGTIYIGSDDDHLYAIDRAGKLKWKLRLGDCDPKGFGPESSRCDVDGGPTIGSDGTIYVGGDGIHAVWADGTLRWKVATAEHVASTPAIASDGTVYAGSEDDALYAVAPDGAIKWQVRTGGDVDSSPAIGSDGTIYVGSDDHDLYAISPAGQVLWKVITGADVRGGPAIGADGTIYVGSFDASLYAIAPQTGQIHWKLAAADKIEGTPGIATDGTILIGSQDEHVYAVAPDGTLRWWIQLGDDVDTTPAIAADGTIYVAGDDGHVHAFK
;
A
#
# COMPACT_ATOMS: atom_id res chain seq x y z
N MET A 1 72.55 -4.54 20.04
CA MET A 1 72.62 -3.88 21.33
C MET A 1 71.25 -4.08 21.99
N ILE A 2 71.04 -5.10 22.74
CA ILE A 2 71.37 -5.42 24.12
C ILE A 2 70.69 -4.45 25.10
N PHE A 3 69.91 -5.09 25.96
CA PHE A 3 69.46 -4.79 27.32
C PHE A 3 68.02 -4.24 27.46
N ARG A 4 67.22 -4.67 28.42
CA ARG A 4 67.17 -5.77 29.46
C ARG A 4 65.77 -5.81 30.03
N ARG A 5 65.37 -6.99 30.42
CA ARG A 5 64.17 -7.30 31.23
C ARG A 5 64.17 -6.59 32.59
N ARG A 6 62.99 -6.16 33.05
CA ARG A 6 62.65 -6.26 34.49
C ARG A 6 61.23 -6.75 34.66
N ARG A 7 61.12 -7.90 35.32
CA ARG A 7 59.89 -8.40 35.92
C ARG A 7 59.69 -7.65 37.25
N VAL A 8 58.44 -7.28 37.54
CA VAL A 8 57.97 -7.00 38.88
C VAL A 8 56.68 -7.79 39.10
N LEU A 9 56.74 -8.74 40.05
CA LEU A 9 55.58 -9.39 40.66
C LEU A 9 54.85 -8.36 41.53
N ALA A 10 53.54 -8.34 41.46
CA ALA A 10 52.70 -7.87 42.58
C ALA A 10 51.27 -8.44 42.48
N GLY A 11 50.93 -9.27 43.41
CA GLY A 11 49.76 -9.23 44.24
C GLY A 11 48.42 -9.57 43.60
N LEU A 12 47.96 -10.84 43.71
CA LEU A 12 46.56 -11.19 43.64
C LEU A 12 45.81 -10.52 44.80
N LEU A 13 44.93 -9.56 44.50
CA LEU A 13 43.84 -9.19 45.40
C LEU A 13 42.57 -9.76 44.79
N VAL A 14 42.08 -10.82 45.42
CA VAL A 14 40.71 -11.37 45.15
C VAL A 14 39.73 -10.39 45.80
N VAL A 15 39.10 -9.55 44.97
CA VAL A 15 37.91 -8.79 45.36
C VAL A 15 36.72 -9.59 44.89
N SER A 16 36.01 -10.21 45.84
CA SER A 16 34.71 -10.81 45.65
C SER A 16 33.72 -9.70 45.23
N ALA A 17 33.47 -9.56 43.91
CA ALA A 17 32.35 -8.76 43.43
C ALA A 17 31.04 -9.52 43.70
N ALA A 18 30.30 -9.09 44.69
CA ALA A 18 28.92 -9.45 44.88
C ALA A 18 28.12 -9.11 43.61
N CYS A 19 27.40 -10.09 43.07
CA CYS A 19 26.40 -9.84 42.04
C CYS A 19 25.39 -8.77 42.54
N PRO A 20 25.18 -7.66 41.87
CA PRO A 20 24.06 -6.81 42.19
C PRO A 20 22.77 -7.58 41.83
N GLY A 21 21.90 -7.72 42.82
CA GLY A 21 20.56 -8.24 42.65
C GLY A 21 19.80 -7.43 41.55
N PRO A 22 18.69 -7.93 41.05
CA PRO A 22 17.96 -7.30 39.98
C PRO A 22 17.58 -5.87 40.41
N GLN A 23 18.19 -4.88 39.76
CA GLN A 23 17.75 -3.51 39.91
C GLN A 23 16.31 -3.49 39.38
N THR A 24 15.40 -3.20 40.27
CA THR A 24 14.05 -2.78 39.90
C THR A 24 14.20 -1.50 39.10
N GLN A 25 14.18 -1.65 37.76
CA GLN A 25 14.05 -0.52 36.86
C GLN A 25 12.78 0.21 37.26
N ASN A 26 12.92 1.45 37.68
CA ASN A 26 11.81 2.37 37.81
C ASN A 26 11.02 2.30 36.49
N ARG A 27 9.79 1.83 36.56
CA ARG A 27 8.83 1.94 35.47
C ARG A 27 8.69 3.42 35.16
N ALA A 28 9.23 3.86 34.04
CA ALA A 28 8.80 5.08 33.43
C ALA A 28 7.30 4.92 33.16
N THR A 29 6.49 5.64 33.93
CA THR A 29 5.04 5.65 33.79
C THR A 29 4.69 6.61 32.66
N GLY A 30 4.65 6.09 31.43
CA GLY A 30 4.19 6.83 30.27
C GLY A 30 5.09 6.63 29.05
N CYS A 31 4.50 6.64 27.91
CA CYS A 31 5.15 6.71 26.61
C CYS A 31 4.63 7.95 25.88
N SER A 32 5.42 8.48 24.95
CA SER A 32 5.02 9.61 24.10
C SER A 32 4.94 9.20 22.63
N LYS A 33 5.52 8.05 22.29
CA LYS A 33 5.53 7.46 20.96
C LYS A 33 5.72 5.94 21.07
N ASP A 34 5.42 5.21 20.02
CA ASP A 34 5.47 3.73 19.99
C ASP A 34 6.88 3.18 20.21
N THR A 35 7.91 3.88 19.76
CA THR A 35 9.31 3.53 20.02
C THR A 35 9.70 3.52 21.51
N ASP A 36 8.90 4.15 22.38
CA ASP A 36 9.09 4.10 23.83
C ASP A 36 8.62 2.76 24.43
N CYS A 37 7.83 2.01 23.65
CA CYS A 37 7.32 0.70 24.01
C CYS A 37 8.20 -0.41 23.46
N ARG A 38 8.27 -1.56 24.15
CA ARG A 38 8.89 -2.76 23.56
C ARG A 38 7.90 -3.40 22.60
N ALA A 39 8.32 -3.66 21.36
CA ALA A 39 7.50 -4.38 20.40
C ALA A 39 6.99 -5.74 20.98
N PRO A 40 5.76 -6.14 20.73
CA PRO A 40 4.79 -5.58 19.78
C PRO A 40 3.85 -4.49 20.37
N ARG A 41 4.20 -3.84 21.46
CA ARG A 41 3.34 -2.85 22.15
C ARG A 41 3.41 -1.49 21.48
N VAL A 42 2.28 -0.81 21.44
CA VAL A 42 2.11 0.55 20.91
C VAL A 42 1.76 1.54 22.04
N CYS A 43 2.06 2.82 21.84
CA CYS A 43 1.77 3.87 22.80
C CYS A 43 0.36 4.42 22.59
N VAL A 44 -0.55 4.12 23.50
CA VAL A 44 -1.91 4.66 23.51
C VAL A 44 -2.15 5.38 24.83
N GLU A 45 -2.56 6.65 24.77
CA GLU A 45 -2.81 7.49 25.96
C GLU A 45 -1.65 7.44 26.99
N SER A 46 -0.41 7.56 26.51
CA SER A 46 0.81 7.50 27.31
C SER A 46 1.02 6.16 28.05
N ALA A 47 0.44 5.08 27.60
CA ALA A 47 0.64 3.73 28.12
C ALA A 47 1.02 2.75 27.00
N CYS A 48 2.04 1.92 27.24
CA CYS A 48 2.41 0.85 26.29
C CYS A 48 1.39 -0.29 26.37
N VAL A 49 0.60 -0.48 25.31
CA VAL A 49 -0.44 -1.50 25.21
C VAL A 49 -0.14 -2.47 24.07
N ASP A 50 -0.64 -3.70 24.18
CA ASP A 50 -0.60 -4.62 23.05
C ASP A 50 -1.53 -4.10 21.95
N PRO A 51 -1.16 -4.19 20.66
CA PRO A 51 -2.04 -3.81 19.55
C PRO A 51 -3.38 -4.56 19.68
N ARG A 52 -4.44 -3.84 19.94
CA ARG A 52 -5.81 -4.38 20.08
C ARG A 52 -6.79 -3.47 19.36
N PRO A 53 -7.85 -4.03 18.77
CA PRO A 53 -8.88 -3.22 18.17
C PRO A 53 -9.55 -2.34 19.22
N VAL A 54 -9.68 -1.07 18.91
CA VAL A 54 -10.50 -0.14 19.69
C VAL A 54 -11.88 -0.12 19.06
N ALA A 55 -12.82 -0.88 19.61
CA ALA A 55 -14.21 -0.84 19.18
C ALA A 55 -14.83 0.51 19.56
N VAL A 56 -15.22 1.29 18.55
CA VAL A 56 -15.93 2.55 18.75
C VAL A 56 -17.38 2.39 18.31
N GLY A 57 -18.30 2.38 19.26
CA GLY A 57 -19.73 2.49 19.01
C GLY A 57 -20.54 1.19 19.15
N SER A 58 -21.83 1.36 19.43
CA SER A 58 -22.84 0.30 19.52
C SER A 58 -23.01 -0.39 18.18
N ALA A 59 -23.21 -1.72 18.19
CA ALA A 59 -23.44 -2.53 17.00
C ALA A 59 -24.51 -1.91 16.08
N ARG A 60 -24.06 -1.39 14.92
CA ARG A 60 -24.95 -1.08 13.80
C ARG A 60 -25.34 -2.38 13.11
N VAL A 61 -26.60 -2.48 12.74
CA VAL A 61 -27.05 -3.56 11.86
C VAL A 61 -26.36 -3.36 10.50
N GLU A 62 -25.61 -4.33 10.06
CA GLU A 62 -24.96 -4.30 8.74
C GLU A 62 -26.04 -4.13 7.65
N PRO A 63 -25.83 -3.22 6.70
CA PRO A 63 -26.72 -3.17 5.55
C PRO A 63 -26.62 -4.50 4.79
N PRO A 64 -27.74 -5.06 4.28
CA PRO A 64 -27.70 -6.33 3.55
C PRO A 64 -26.81 -6.18 2.31
N SER A 65 -25.83 -7.05 2.17
CA SER A 65 -25.00 -7.16 0.96
C SER A 65 -25.93 -7.42 -0.23
N THR A 66 -25.90 -6.57 -1.25
CA THR A 66 -26.65 -6.78 -2.49
C THR A 66 -25.88 -7.78 -3.35
N PRO A 67 -26.37 -9.03 -3.54
CA PRO A 67 -25.67 -9.98 -4.39
C PRO A 67 -25.65 -9.47 -5.83
N GLY A 68 -24.47 -9.34 -6.43
CA GLY A 68 -24.30 -8.99 -7.84
C GLY A 68 -24.02 -7.51 -8.15
N ALA A 69 -23.68 -6.69 -7.15
CA ALA A 69 -23.10 -5.38 -7.43
C ALA A 69 -21.79 -5.51 -8.24
N PRO A 70 -21.57 -4.67 -9.27
CA PRO A 70 -20.29 -4.66 -9.97
C PRO A 70 -19.14 -4.36 -9.00
N PRO A 71 -17.93 -4.90 -9.24
CA PRO A 71 -16.79 -4.64 -8.37
C PRO A 71 -16.53 -3.13 -8.29
N PHE A 72 -16.18 -2.64 -7.10
CA PHE A 72 -15.80 -1.26 -6.89
C PHE A 72 -14.53 -0.92 -7.69
N ALA A 73 -14.46 0.29 -8.24
CA ALA A 73 -13.23 0.79 -8.86
C ALA A 73 -12.28 1.25 -7.74
N MET A 74 -11.12 0.60 -7.59
CA MET A 74 -10.15 0.86 -6.52
C MET A 74 -8.76 0.36 -6.90
N PHE A 75 -7.77 0.57 -6.04
CA PHE A 75 -6.43 0.00 -6.17
C PHE A 75 -6.51 -1.51 -6.49
N GLY A 76 -5.59 -1.99 -7.34
CA GLY A 76 -5.57 -3.40 -7.73
C GLY A 76 -6.78 -3.90 -8.53
N GLY A 77 -7.79 -3.05 -8.80
CA GLY A 77 -8.98 -3.37 -9.61
C GLY A 77 -10.08 -4.15 -8.87
N ASP A 78 -9.79 -4.73 -7.72
CA ASP A 78 -10.75 -5.43 -6.86
C ASP A 78 -10.26 -5.45 -5.39
N ALA A 79 -11.12 -5.86 -4.46
CA ALA A 79 -10.80 -5.86 -3.03
C ALA A 79 -9.68 -6.84 -2.62
N ARG A 80 -9.29 -7.77 -3.50
CA ARG A 80 -8.16 -8.69 -3.31
C ARG A 80 -6.87 -8.20 -3.96
N HIS A 81 -6.91 -7.06 -4.63
CA HIS A 81 -5.79 -6.43 -5.35
C HIS A 81 -5.15 -7.36 -6.39
N THR A 82 -5.97 -8.05 -7.18
CA THR A 82 -5.43 -8.97 -8.19
C THR A 82 -4.72 -8.28 -9.35
N GLY A 83 -4.78 -6.96 -9.47
CA GLY A 83 -4.18 -6.18 -10.55
C GLY A 83 -4.95 -6.27 -11.88
N ARG A 84 -6.05 -7.05 -11.95
CA ARG A 84 -6.80 -7.28 -13.19
C ARG A 84 -7.63 -6.07 -13.56
N ARG A 85 -7.55 -5.69 -14.84
CA ARG A 85 -8.18 -4.49 -15.38
C ARG A 85 -9.28 -4.85 -16.39
N GLY A 86 -10.16 -3.87 -16.67
CA GLY A 86 -11.41 -4.11 -17.40
C GLY A 86 -11.29 -4.23 -18.92
N GLY A 87 -10.12 -3.97 -19.53
CA GLY A 87 -9.94 -3.92 -20.96
C GLY A 87 -8.75 -4.73 -21.49
N PRO A 88 -8.69 -4.99 -22.81
CA PRO A 88 -7.53 -5.59 -23.46
C PRO A 88 -6.40 -4.55 -23.59
N ALA A 89 -5.16 -4.98 -23.54
CA ALA A 89 -4.04 -4.11 -23.93
C ALA A 89 -3.94 -3.97 -25.45
N PRO A 90 -3.51 -2.81 -25.97
CA PRO A 90 -3.20 -2.66 -27.39
C PRO A 90 -2.13 -3.66 -27.85
N ALA A 91 -2.33 -4.25 -29.03
CA ALA A 91 -1.39 -5.22 -29.60
C ALA A 91 -0.03 -4.61 -30.03
N GLN A 92 0.00 -3.29 -30.25
CA GLN A 92 1.17 -2.50 -30.61
C GLN A 92 1.22 -1.27 -29.70
N ALA A 93 2.38 -0.59 -29.64
CA ALA A 93 2.52 0.64 -28.88
C ALA A 93 1.41 1.64 -29.25
N PRO A 94 0.55 2.01 -28.30
CA PRO A 94 -0.56 2.92 -28.57
C PRO A 94 -0.05 4.34 -28.79
N LYS A 95 -0.87 5.18 -29.43
CA LYS A 95 -0.50 6.57 -29.67
C LYS A 95 -1.06 7.47 -28.56
N PRO A 96 -0.34 8.55 -28.22
CA PRO A 96 -0.89 9.57 -27.33
C PRO A 96 -2.23 10.11 -27.88
N SER A 97 -3.25 10.12 -27.04
CA SER A 97 -4.57 10.68 -27.36
C SER A 97 -4.71 12.08 -26.78
N TRP A 98 -4.38 12.23 -25.52
CA TRP A 98 -4.33 13.51 -24.81
C TRP A 98 -3.42 13.41 -23.58
N SER A 99 -3.03 14.59 -23.05
CA SER A 99 -2.33 14.75 -21.78
C SER A 99 -3.00 15.91 -21.03
N THR A 100 -3.25 15.74 -19.74
CA THR A 100 -3.91 16.71 -18.87
C THR A 100 -3.03 17.04 -17.68
N ASP A 101 -2.64 18.31 -17.53
CA ASP A 101 -1.87 18.82 -16.41
C ASP A 101 -2.75 18.85 -15.15
N VAL A 102 -2.26 18.22 -14.07
CA VAL A 102 -2.87 18.18 -12.74
C VAL A 102 -2.00 18.87 -11.69
N HIS A 103 -1.07 19.72 -12.15
CA HIS A 103 -0.32 20.71 -11.37
C HIS A 103 0.61 20.17 -10.28
N GLY A 104 0.85 18.87 -10.20
CA GLY A 104 1.75 18.25 -9.24
C GLY A 104 1.94 16.78 -9.53
N VAL A 105 2.97 16.17 -8.95
CA VAL A 105 3.25 14.74 -9.04
C VAL A 105 1.98 13.92 -8.80
N VAL A 106 1.76 12.88 -9.59
CA VAL A 106 0.66 11.94 -9.41
C VAL A 106 1.25 10.61 -8.93
N ALA A 107 1.21 10.39 -7.64
CA ALA A 107 1.68 9.15 -7.01
C ALA A 107 0.56 8.10 -6.82
N GLY A 108 -0.69 8.56 -6.63
CA GLY A 108 -1.86 7.68 -6.61
C GLY A 108 -2.24 7.18 -8.02
N SER A 109 -2.49 5.88 -8.17
CA SER A 109 -2.82 5.29 -9.47
C SER A 109 -4.16 5.80 -10.02
N PRO A 110 -4.28 6.07 -11.34
CA PRO A 110 -5.54 6.44 -11.95
C PRO A 110 -6.63 5.38 -11.73
N THR A 111 -7.81 5.81 -11.33
CA THR A 111 -8.97 4.93 -11.15
C THR A 111 -10.10 5.34 -12.10
N ILE A 112 -10.64 4.37 -12.86
CA ILE A 112 -11.75 4.61 -13.79
C ILE A 112 -13.07 4.37 -13.06
N GLY A 113 -13.87 5.41 -12.91
CA GLY A 113 -15.18 5.31 -12.29
C GLY A 113 -16.25 4.64 -13.17
N PRO A 114 -17.39 4.25 -12.59
CA PRO A 114 -18.50 3.64 -13.34
C PRO A 114 -19.14 4.65 -14.34
N ASP A 115 -18.86 5.92 -14.21
CA ASP A 115 -19.28 6.99 -15.13
C ASP A 115 -18.27 7.21 -16.29
N GLY A 116 -17.19 6.43 -16.32
CA GLY A 116 -16.11 6.50 -17.32
C GLY A 116 -15.09 7.61 -17.07
N ARG A 117 -15.23 8.42 -16.02
CA ARG A 117 -14.23 9.42 -15.63
C ARG A 117 -13.01 8.77 -15.03
N ILE A 118 -11.90 9.45 -15.19
CA ILE A 118 -10.63 9.10 -14.57
C ILE A 118 -10.46 9.97 -13.33
N TYR A 119 -10.19 9.33 -12.19
CA TYR A 119 -9.96 10.00 -10.92
C TYR A 119 -8.51 9.79 -10.50
N VAL A 120 -7.83 10.89 -10.15
CA VAL A 120 -6.44 10.88 -9.67
C VAL A 120 -6.25 11.88 -8.55
N THR A 121 -5.39 11.58 -7.62
CA THR A 121 -4.90 12.51 -6.61
C THR A 121 -3.55 13.09 -7.05
N SER A 122 -3.25 14.31 -6.63
CA SER A 122 -2.03 15.02 -6.96
C SER A 122 -1.36 15.60 -5.71
N HIS A 123 -0.05 15.73 -5.77
CA HIS A 123 0.74 16.42 -4.74
C HIS A 123 0.46 17.94 -4.67
N ASP A 124 -0.31 18.49 -5.60
CA ASP A 124 -0.85 19.84 -5.43
C ASP A 124 -1.95 19.92 -4.36
N GLY A 125 -2.30 18.78 -3.73
CA GLY A 125 -3.35 18.65 -2.72
C GLY A 125 -4.75 18.61 -3.32
N ALA A 126 -4.95 18.05 -4.52
CA ALA A 126 -6.26 17.90 -5.10
C ALA A 126 -6.58 16.51 -5.63
N LEU A 127 -7.85 16.15 -5.55
CA LEU A 127 -8.47 15.10 -6.36
C LEU A 127 -9.00 15.72 -7.64
N TYR A 128 -8.65 15.16 -8.77
CA TYR A 128 -9.16 15.53 -10.09
C TYR A 128 -10.10 14.47 -10.64
N ALA A 129 -11.20 14.92 -11.24
CA ALA A 129 -12.06 14.10 -12.10
C ALA A 129 -11.91 14.55 -13.54
N ILE A 130 -11.43 13.66 -14.40
CA ILE A 130 -11.08 13.94 -15.79
C ILE A 130 -12.05 13.16 -16.70
N GLU A 131 -12.67 13.84 -17.65
CA GLU A 131 -13.52 13.22 -18.65
C GLU A 131 -12.67 12.32 -19.59
N PRO A 132 -13.23 11.28 -20.22
CA PRO A 132 -12.51 10.46 -21.20
C PRO A 132 -11.89 11.25 -22.36
N SER A 133 -12.34 12.49 -22.58
CA SER A 133 -11.77 13.43 -23.56
C SER A 133 -10.50 14.15 -23.10
N GLY A 134 -10.10 14.00 -21.84
CA GLY A 134 -9.01 14.71 -21.19
C GLY A 134 -9.41 16.04 -20.52
N ALA A 135 -10.66 16.49 -20.64
CA ALA A 135 -11.10 17.70 -19.96
C ALA A 135 -11.29 17.49 -18.46
N ILE A 136 -10.78 18.38 -17.63
CA ILE A 136 -11.05 18.36 -16.18
C ILE A 136 -12.53 18.72 -15.97
N ALA A 137 -13.31 17.77 -15.44
CA ALA A 137 -14.70 17.98 -15.08
C ALA A 137 -14.83 18.84 -13.81
N TRP A 138 -14.00 18.53 -12.83
CA TRP A 138 -13.87 19.25 -11.57
C TRP A 138 -12.60 18.84 -10.83
N SER A 139 -12.21 19.65 -9.85
CA SER A 139 -11.19 19.28 -8.85
C SER A 139 -11.69 19.60 -7.44
N PHE A 140 -11.20 18.86 -6.45
CA PHE A 140 -11.49 19.05 -5.03
C PHE A 140 -10.18 19.16 -4.25
N LYS A 141 -9.99 20.26 -3.50
CA LYS A 141 -8.79 20.46 -2.67
C LYS A 141 -8.93 19.79 -1.31
N THR A 142 -7.90 19.03 -0.95
CA THR A 142 -7.63 18.50 0.41
C THR A 142 -6.86 19.55 1.23
N GLY A 143 -6.45 19.18 2.44
CA GLY A 143 -5.65 20.08 3.28
C GLY A 143 -4.15 20.03 2.98
N ASP A 144 -3.67 18.93 2.38
CA ASP A 144 -2.28 18.71 1.96
C ASP A 144 -2.25 17.79 0.73
N ARG A 145 -1.07 17.40 0.25
CA ARG A 145 -0.87 16.47 -0.86
C ARG A 145 -1.54 15.11 -0.59
N SER A 146 -1.66 14.28 -1.61
CA SER A 146 -2.22 12.95 -1.48
C SER A 146 -1.47 11.95 -2.38
N TRP A 147 -1.07 10.83 -1.80
CA TRP A 147 -0.49 9.65 -2.45
C TRP A 147 -1.56 8.60 -2.77
N SER A 148 -2.72 8.77 -2.18
CA SER A 148 -3.80 7.79 -2.14
C SER A 148 -4.38 7.50 -3.52
N THR A 149 -4.49 6.22 -3.88
CA THR A 149 -5.28 5.80 -5.05
C THR A 149 -6.77 5.94 -4.73
N PRO A 150 -7.57 6.65 -5.54
CA PRO A 150 -9.01 6.82 -5.28
C PRO A 150 -9.77 5.48 -5.31
N ALA A 151 -10.68 5.27 -4.34
CA ALA A 151 -11.66 4.20 -4.37
C ALA A 151 -13.06 4.75 -4.60
N ILE A 152 -13.82 4.13 -5.53
CA ILE A 152 -15.11 4.65 -5.98
C ILE A 152 -16.20 3.64 -5.70
N ALA A 153 -17.15 4.02 -4.86
CA ALA A 153 -18.31 3.21 -4.53
C ALA A 153 -19.36 3.19 -5.67
N ASN A 154 -20.26 2.23 -5.63
CA ASN A 154 -21.31 2.08 -6.63
C ASN A 154 -22.28 3.27 -6.73
N ASP A 155 -22.43 4.05 -5.65
CA ASP A 155 -23.22 5.29 -5.65
C ASP A 155 -22.48 6.48 -6.25
N GLY A 156 -21.21 6.25 -6.65
CA GLY A 156 -20.31 7.28 -7.19
C GLY A 156 -19.62 8.10 -6.12
N THR A 157 -19.65 7.71 -4.85
CA THR A 157 -18.83 8.33 -3.81
C THR A 157 -17.37 7.94 -4.00
N ILE A 158 -16.49 8.93 -4.00
CA ILE A 158 -15.05 8.77 -4.13
C ILE A 158 -14.42 8.92 -2.74
N TYR A 159 -13.59 7.95 -2.35
CA TYR A 159 -12.82 7.98 -1.13
C TYR A 159 -11.34 8.15 -1.44
N ILE A 160 -10.68 9.06 -0.73
CA ILE A 160 -9.23 9.30 -0.83
C ILE A 160 -8.66 9.63 0.55
N GLY A 161 -7.39 9.30 0.74
CA GLY A 161 -6.59 9.79 1.85
C GLY A 161 -5.80 11.03 1.49
N SER A 162 -5.25 11.72 2.48
CA SER A 162 -4.38 12.90 2.33
C SER A 162 -3.41 13.00 3.51
N ASP A 163 -2.25 13.62 3.26
CA ASP A 163 -1.22 13.93 4.26
C ASP A 163 -1.70 14.94 5.34
N ASP A 164 -2.93 15.47 5.22
CA ASP A 164 -3.58 16.24 6.28
C ASP A 164 -4.26 15.37 7.34
N ASP A 165 -3.89 14.08 7.44
CA ASP A 165 -4.41 13.07 8.36
C ASP A 165 -5.88 12.68 8.15
N HIS A 166 -6.48 12.98 7.00
CA HIS A 166 -7.90 12.72 6.78
C HIS A 166 -8.18 11.74 5.66
N LEU A 167 -9.20 10.91 5.91
CA LEU A 167 -9.95 10.23 4.88
C LEU A 167 -11.11 11.13 4.43
N TYR A 168 -11.24 11.32 3.14
CA TYR A 168 -12.29 12.14 2.53
C TYR A 168 -13.29 11.28 1.77
N ALA A 169 -14.57 11.64 1.84
CA ALA A 169 -15.62 11.15 0.95
C ALA A 169 -16.19 12.31 0.14
N ILE A 170 -16.09 12.20 -1.18
CA ILE A 170 -16.48 13.23 -2.14
C ILE A 170 -17.57 12.65 -3.05
N ASP A 171 -18.61 13.39 -3.36
CA ASP A 171 -19.63 12.94 -4.29
C ASP A 171 -19.16 13.07 -5.76
N ARG A 172 -19.88 12.42 -6.70
CA ARG A 172 -19.55 12.44 -8.13
C ARG A 172 -19.56 13.83 -8.77
N ALA A 173 -20.08 14.86 -8.06
CA ALA A 173 -20.09 16.25 -8.50
C ALA A 173 -18.92 17.06 -7.90
N GLY A 174 -18.01 16.41 -7.16
CA GLY A 174 -16.85 17.04 -6.55
C GLY A 174 -17.15 17.76 -5.22
N LYS A 175 -18.28 17.45 -4.56
CA LYS A 175 -18.63 18.06 -3.28
C LYS A 175 -18.29 17.14 -2.13
N LEU A 176 -17.75 17.71 -1.05
CA LEU A 176 -17.47 16.99 0.18
C LEU A 176 -18.78 16.43 0.79
N LYS A 177 -18.82 15.11 1.02
CA LYS A 177 -19.86 14.45 1.83
C LYS A 177 -19.48 14.49 3.29
N TRP A 178 -18.26 14.04 3.61
CA TRP A 178 -17.66 14.05 4.93
C TRP A 178 -16.14 13.91 4.84
N LYS A 179 -15.45 14.24 5.92
CA LYS A 179 -14.06 13.85 6.14
C LYS A 179 -13.89 13.37 7.58
N LEU A 180 -12.98 12.44 7.77
CA LEU A 180 -12.67 11.85 9.07
C LEU A 180 -11.17 11.92 9.31
N ARG A 181 -10.75 12.50 10.43
CA ARG A 181 -9.36 12.47 10.86
C ARG A 181 -9.03 11.07 11.38
N LEU A 182 -7.99 10.44 10.83
CA LEU A 182 -7.57 9.09 11.15
C LEU A 182 -6.28 9.02 11.96
N GLY A 183 -5.70 10.14 12.31
CA GLY A 183 -4.48 10.18 13.08
C GLY A 183 -4.47 11.29 14.13
N ASP A 184 -3.74 11.07 15.20
CA ASP A 184 -3.55 12.05 16.29
C ASP A 184 -2.06 12.37 16.44
N CYS A 185 -1.40 12.61 15.31
CA CYS A 185 0.02 12.92 15.25
C CYS A 185 0.29 14.40 15.53
N ASP A 186 1.45 14.68 16.11
CA ASP A 186 1.91 16.06 16.32
C ASP A 186 2.18 16.70 14.94
N PRO A 187 1.50 17.80 14.56
CA PRO A 187 1.66 18.46 13.26
C PRO A 187 3.06 19.07 13.03
N LYS A 188 4.03 18.87 13.92
CA LYS A 188 5.41 19.35 13.80
C LYS A 188 6.40 18.30 13.29
N GLY A 189 5.95 17.13 12.92
CA GLY A 189 6.78 15.98 12.60
C GLY A 189 7.22 15.88 11.15
N PHE A 190 8.14 16.73 10.67
CA PHE A 190 8.98 16.38 9.52
C PHE A 190 10.34 15.89 10.05
N GLY A 191 10.64 14.60 9.91
CA GLY A 191 11.95 14.04 10.25
C GLY A 191 11.89 12.53 10.56
N PRO A 192 13.04 11.86 10.61
CA PRO A 192 13.12 10.40 10.84
C PRO A 192 12.64 9.93 12.23
N GLU A 193 12.21 10.85 13.09
CA GLU A 193 11.68 10.55 14.44
C GLU A 193 10.22 11.01 14.65
N SER A 194 9.53 11.44 13.60
CA SER A 194 8.13 11.86 13.71
C SER A 194 7.21 10.70 13.29
N SER A 195 6.28 10.32 14.15
CA SER A 195 5.21 9.39 13.79
C SER A 195 4.38 10.01 12.66
N ARG A 196 4.39 9.38 11.48
CA ARG A 196 3.53 9.76 10.37
C ARG A 196 2.11 9.29 10.68
N CYS A 197 1.13 10.13 10.37
CA CYS A 197 -0.28 9.78 10.43
C CYS A 197 -0.96 10.02 9.09
N ASP A 198 -0.17 10.35 8.10
CA ASP A 198 -0.62 10.58 6.73
C ASP A 198 -1.52 9.42 6.28
N VAL A 199 -2.53 9.71 5.51
CA VAL A 199 -3.39 8.68 4.93
C VAL A 199 -2.94 8.45 3.49
N ASP A 200 -1.79 7.77 3.33
CA ASP A 200 -1.10 7.58 2.05
C ASP A 200 -1.69 6.44 1.23
N GLY A 201 -1.98 5.31 1.87
CA GLY A 201 -2.58 4.16 1.22
C GLY A 201 -3.96 4.46 0.63
N GLY A 202 -4.27 3.79 -0.49
CA GLY A 202 -5.62 3.87 -1.06
C GLY A 202 -6.66 3.22 -0.15
N PRO A 203 -7.89 3.77 -0.06
CA PRO A 203 -8.97 3.06 0.61
C PRO A 203 -9.41 1.83 -0.17
N THR A 204 -9.79 0.76 0.53
CA THR A 204 -10.45 -0.42 -0.06
C THR A 204 -11.87 -0.55 0.47
N ILE A 205 -12.82 -0.79 -0.43
CA ILE A 205 -14.25 -0.87 -0.10
C ILE A 205 -14.66 -2.33 0.01
N GLY A 206 -15.11 -2.74 1.19
CA GLY A 206 -15.67 -4.06 1.42
C GLY A 206 -17.05 -4.25 0.78
N SER A 207 -17.48 -5.50 0.62
CA SER A 207 -18.79 -5.84 0.02
C SER A 207 -19.97 -5.29 0.81
N ASP A 208 -19.79 -4.99 2.09
CA ASP A 208 -20.77 -4.35 2.98
C ASP A 208 -20.73 -2.81 2.93
N GLY A 209 -19.85 -2.23 2.11
CA GLY A 209 -19.63 -0.79 2.00
C GLY A 209 -18.74 -0.20 3.08
N THR A 210 -18.12 -1.01 3.94
CA THR A 210 -17.10 -0.55 4.89
C THR A 210 -15.84 -0.14 4.13
N ILE A 211 -15.26 0.99 4.50
CA ILE A 211 -14.02 1.52 3.95
C ILE A 211 -12.87 1.11 4.87
N TYR A 212 -11.87 0.43 4.34
CA TYR A 212 -10.65 0.06 5.05
C TYR A 212 -9.49 0.89 4.52
N VAL A 213 -8.69 1.46 5.42
CA VAL A 213 -7.59 2.37 5.04
C VAL A 213 -6.49 2.37 6.10
N GLY A 214 -5.26 2.63 5.67
CA GLY A 214 -4.11 2.88 6.54
C GLY A 214 -4.07 4.30 7.09
N GLY A 215 -3.11 4.56 7.94
CA GLY A 215 -2.82 5.83 8.60
C GLY A 215 -1.97 5.56 9.84
N ASP A 216 -2.31 6.13 11.00
CA ASP A 216 -1.66 5.79 12.28
C ASP A 216 -2.09 4.40 12.82
N GLY A 217 -2.44 3.52 11.92
CA GLY A 217 -2.92 2.16 12.14
C GLY A 217 -3.88 1.73 11.04
N ILE A 218 -4.54 0.58 11.21
CA ILE A 218 -5.51 0.05 10.26
C ILE A 218 -6.91 0.46 10.72
N HIS A 219 -7.65 1.14 9.84
CA HIS A 219 -8.98 1.67 10.16
C HIS A 219 -10.07 1.00 9.34
N ALA A 220 -11.23 0.77 9.96
CA ALA A 220 -12.48 0.49 9.28
C ALA A 220 -13.46 1.63 9.54
N VAL A 221 -14.03 2.17 8.46
CA VAL A 221 -14.91 3.33 8.50
C VAL A 221 -16.22 3.00 7.78
N TRP A 222 -17.35 3.31 8.39
CA TRP A 222 -18.66 3.17 7.75
C TRP A 222 -18.82 4.17 6.60
N ALA A 223 -19.67 3.86 5.63
CA ALA A 223 -19.94 4.73 4.49
C ALA A 223 -20.46 6.14 4.87
N ASP A 224 -20.95 6.33 6.08
CA ASP A 224 -21.36 7.63 6.62
C ASP A 224 -20.25 8.43 7.31
N GLY A 225 -19.00 7.91 7.29
CA GLY A 225 -17.84 8.55 7.88
C GLY A 225 -17.64 8.30 9.37
N THR A 226 -18.41 7.39 9.98
CA THR A 226 -18.18 7.00 11.39
C THR A 226 -17.17 5.87 11.48
N LEU A 227 -16.22 6.00 12.42
CA LEU A 227 -15.22 4.96 12.67
C LEU A 227 -15.90 3.69 13.19
N ARG A 228 -15.65 2.55 12.55
CA ARG A 228 -16.13 1.24 12.98
C ARG A 228 -15.18 0.62 14.01
N TRP A 229 -13.89 0.58 13.68
CA TRP A 229 -12.81 0.17 14.56
C TRP A 229 -11.46 0.68 14.04
N LYS A 230 -10.48 0.70 14.94
CA LYS A 230 -9.07 0.96 14.65
C LYS A 230 -8.22 -0.16 15.27
N VAL A 231 -7.24 -0.64 14.53
CA VAL A 231 -6.15 -1.48 15.02
C VAL A 231 -4.88 -0.64 15.03
N ALA A 232 -4.34 -0.41 16.22
CA ALA A 232 -3.07 0.29 16.34
C ALA A 232 -1.92 -0.62 15.88
N THR A 233 -1.01 -0.06 15.09
CA THR A 233 0.28 -0.62 14.69
C THR A 233 1.39 0.11 15.44
N ALA A 234 2.64 -0.38 15.38
CA ALA A 234 3.74 0.31 16.05
C ALA A 234 4.26 1.50 15.22
N GLU A 235 4.04 1.46 13.91
CA GLU A 235 4.39 2.53 12.96
C GLU A 235 3.29 2.70 11.92
N HIS A 236 3.50 3.61 10.98
CA HIS A 236 2.55 3.99 9.94
C HIS A 236 2.12 2.82 9.05
N VAL A 237 0.91 2.91 8.50
CA VAL A 237 0.34 1.96 7.53
C VAL A 237 0.17 2.67 6.19
N ALA A 238 1.23 2.64 5.36
CA ALA A 238 1.22 3.22 4.02
C ALA A 238 0.52 2.31 2.99
N SER A 239 0.46 1.01 3.25
CA SER A 239 -0.14 0.05 2.32
C SER A 239 -1.64 0.23 2.17
N THR A 240 -2.18 -0.07 0.97
CA THR A 240 -3.62 -0.20 0.74
C THR A 240 -4.09 -1.56 1.28
N PRO A 241 -5.09 -1.63 2.18
CA PRO A 241 -5.55 -2.89 2.75
C PRO A 241 -6.26 -3.79 1.73
N ALA A 242 -5.93 -5.08 1.67
CA ALA A 242 -6.66 -6.08 0.88
C ALA A 242 -7.69 -6.83 1.72
N ILE A 243 -8.80 -7.26 1.11
CA ILE A 243 -9.92 -7.91 1.80
C ILE A 243 -10.17 -9.31 1.22
N ALA A 244 -10.07 -10.33 2.06
CA ALA A 244 -10.42 -11.70 1.69
C ALA A 244 -11.95 -11.92 1.64
N SER A 245 -12.36 -13.04 1.05
CA SER A 245 -13.78 -13.40 0.91
C SER A 245 -14.48 -13.66 2.25
N ASP A 246 -13.73 -13.98 3.31
CA ASP A 246 -14.24 -14.13 4.68
C ASP A 246 -14.29 -12.80 5.45
N GLY A 247 -13.94 -11.69 4.79
CA GLY A 247 -13.87 -10.34 5.36
C GLY A 247 -12.60 -10.07 6.16
N THR A 248 -11.62 -10.98 6.17
CA THR A 248 -10.30 -10.72 6.78
C THR A 248 -9.59 -9.62 5.98
N VAL A 249 -9.09 -8.63 6.68
CA VAL A 249 -8.34 -7.49 6.13
C VAL A 249 -6.85 -7.73 6.34
N TYR A 250 -6.06 -7.56 5.28
CA TYR A 250 -4.60 -7.64 5.33
C TYR A 250 -4.01 -6.28 5.01
N ALA A 251 -3.08 -5.82 5.83
CA ALA A 251 -2.37 -4.56 5.63
C ALA A 251 -0.92 -4.67 6.10
N GLY A 252 0.00 -4.10 5.35
CA GLY A 252 1.40 -3.95 5.71
C GLY A 252 1.60 -2.66 6.52
N SER A 253 2.60 -2.65 7.39
CA SER A 253 2.99 -1.51 8.20
C SER A 253 4.50 -1.32 8.16
N GLU A 254 4.96 -0.08 8.31
CA GLU A 254 6.36 0.30 8.46
C GLU A 254 6.98 -0.26 9.76
N ASP A 255 6.20 -0.93 10.61
CA ASP A 255 6.71 -1.65 11.79
C ASP A 255 7.25 -3.06 11.46
N ASP A 256 7.64 -3.32 10.23
CA ASP A 256 8.14 -4.60 9.70
C ASP A 256 7.10 -5.73 9.77
N ALA A 257 5.82 -5.45 9.65
CA ALA A 257 4.80 -6.49 9.77
C ALA A 257 3.65 -6.41 8.78
N LEU A 258 3.22 -7.59 8.31
CA LEU A 258 1.91 -7.79 7.71
C LEU A 258 0.90 -8.20 8.79
N TYR A 259 -0.20 -7.50 8.86
CA TYR A 259 -1.32 -7.77 9.78
C TYR A 259 -2.47 -8.48 9.08
N ALA A 260 -3.10 -9.42 9.77
CA ALA A 260 -4.40 -9.98 9.42
C ALA A 260 -5.42 -9.61 10.49
N VAL A 261 -6.45 -8.90 10.10
CA VAL A 261 -7.48 -8.35 11.00
C VAL A 261 -8.84 -8.94 10.64
N ALA A 262 -9.55 -9.46 11.62
CA ALA A 262 -10.91 -9.97 11.44
C ALA A 262 -11.90 -8.81 11.18
N PRO A 263 -13.10 -9.08 10.60
CA PRO A 263 -14.10 -8.04 10.32
C PRO A 263 -14.56 -7.22 11.52
N ASP A 264 -14.41 -7.74 12.73
CA ASP A 264 -14.71 -7.06 13.99
C ASP A 264 -13.53 -6.25 14.55
N GLY A 265 -12.39 -6.23 13.87
CA GLY A 265 -11.18 -5.53 14.27
C GLY A 265 -10.23 -6.35 15.16
N ALA A 266 -10.50 -7.63 15.42
CA ALA A 266 -9.57 -8.47 16.16
C ALA A 266 -8.36 -8.88 15.30
N ILE A 267 -7.14 -8.70 15.80
CA ILE A 267 -5.94 -9.21 15.13
C ILE A 267 -5.98 -10.74 15.15
N LYS A 268 -6.04 -11.37 13.98
CA LYS A 268 -5.94 -12.83 13.82
C LYS A 268 -4.49 -13.28 13.99
N TRP A 269 -3.59 -12.59 13.34
CA TRP A 269 -2.15 -12.81 13.38
C TRP A 269 -1.38 -11.62 12.78
N GLN A 270 -0.09 -11.58 13.04
CA GLN A 270 0.87 -10.73 12.35
C GLN A 270 2.09 -11.55 11.96
N VAL A 271 2.66 -11.26 10.80
CA VAL A 271 3.89 -11.89 10.30
C VAL A 271 4.94 -10.82 10.17
N ARG A 272 6.08 -11.02 10.86
CA ARG A 272 7.23 -10.13 10.78
C ARG A 272 8.05 -10.43 9.53
N THR A 273 8.44 -9.36 8.86
CA THR A 273 9.42 -9.30 7.78
C THR A 273 10.77 -8.83 8.33
N GLY A 274 11.72 -8.54 7.49
CA GLY A 274 13.02 -7.98 7.88
C GLY A 274 13.17 -6.49 7.61
N GLY A 275 12.12 -5.83 7.10
CA GLY A 275 12.03 -4.41 6.77
C GLY A 275 10.58 -3.98 6.60
N ASP A 276 10.34 -2.71 6.38
CA ASP A 276 9.02 -2.09 6.20
C ASP A 276 8.15 -2.85 5.20
N VAL A 277 6.84 -2.87 5.44
CA VAL A 277 5.86 -3.48 4.55
C VAL A 277 4.97 -2.40 3.94
N ASP A 278 5.58 -1.59 3.04
CA ASP A 278 4.87 -0.56 2.26
C ASP A 278 4.03 -1.16 1.14
N SER A 279 4.42 -2.36 0.69
CA SER A 279 3.72 -3.10 -0.35
C SER A 279 2.27 -3.38 0.02
N SER A 280 1.35 -3.08 -0.89
CA SER A 280 -0.06 -3.43 -0.74
C SER A 280 -0.27 -4.92 -1.01
N PRO A 281 -0.87 -5.69 -0.07
CA PRO A 281 -1.02 -7.14 -0.22
C PRO A 281 -1.95 -7.51 -1.39
N ALA A 282 -1.69 -8.65 -2.04
CA ALA A 282 -2.62 -9.26 -2.99
C ALA A 282 -3.02 -10.67 -2.53
N ILE A 283 -4.29 -11.08 -2.80
CA ILE A 283 -4.85 -12.32 -2.30
C ILE A 283 -5.16 -13.27 -3.45
N GLY A 284 -4.52 -14.43 -3.47
CA GLY A 284 -4.76 -15.51 -4.42
C GLY A 284 -6.16 -16.12 -4.31
N SER A 285 -6.54 -16.92 -5.29
CA SER A 285 -7.82 -17.61 -5.30
C SER A 285 -7.95 -18.70 -4.23
N ASP A 286 -6.82 -19.20 -3.72
CA ASP A 286 -6.69 -20.15 -2.62
C ASP A 286 -6.59 -19.47 -1.25
N GLY A 287 -6.61 -18.13 -1.22
CA GLY A 287 -6.45 -17.31 -0.03
C GLY A 287 -5.00 -17.03 0.38
N THR A 288 -4.01 -17.49 -0.38
CA THR A 288 -2.60 -17.13 -0.15
C THR A 288 -2.40 -15.62 -0.31
N ILE A 289 -1.71 -15.00 0.63
CA ILE A 289 -1.40 -13.58 0.65
C ILE A 289 0.01 -13.39 0.11
N TYR A 290 0.17 -12.51 -0.88
CA TYR A 290 1.44 -12.11 -1.44
C TYR A 290 1.72 -10.66 -1.08
N VAL A 291 2.93 -10.37 -0.59
CA VAL A 291 3.32 -9.01 -0.16
C VAL A 291 4.83 -8.83 -0.27
N GLY A 292 5.27 -7.68 -0.71
CA GLY A 292 6.67 -7.28 -0.71
C GLY A 292 7.10 -6.65 0.61
N SER A 293 8.40 -6.51 0.82
CA SER A 293 9.00 -5.82 1.95
C SER A 293 10.31 -5.14 1.55
N ASP A 294 10.71 -4.14 2.30
CA ASP A 294 12.01 -3.45 2.16
C ASP A 294 13.19 -4.32 2.59
N ASP A 295 12.94 -5.54 3.09
CA ASP A 295 13.99 -6.56 3.26
C ASP A 295 14.37 -7.27 1.94
N HIS A 296 13.87 -6.78 0.81
CA HIS A 296 14.10 -7.26 -0.55
C HIS A 296 13.39 -8.58 -0.88
N ASP A 297 12.48 -9.04 -0.04
CA ASP A 297 11.76 -10.29 -0.23
C ASP A 297 10.31 -10.06 -0.68
N LEU A 298 9.85 -10.88 -1.63
CA LEU A 298 8.42 -11.13 -1.83
C LEU A 298 8.02 -12.34 -0.99
N TYR A 299 7.01 -12.18 -0.18
CA TYR A 299 6.47 -13.23 0.69
C TYR A 299 5.20 -13.85 0.12
N ALA A 300 5.04 -15.16 0.29
CA ALA A 300 3.75 -15.85 0.21
C ALA A 300 3.38 -16.37 1.60
N ILE A 301 2.22 -15.98 2.07
CA ILE A 301 1.76 -16.26 3.43
C ILE A 301 0.40 -16.95 3.36
N SER A 302 0.23 -18.05 4.10
CA SER A 302 -1.07 -18.74 4.16
C SER A 302 -2.12 -17.92 4.92
N PRO A 303 -3.42 -18.19 4.75
CA PRO A 303 -4.49 -17.54 5.54
C PRO A 303 -4.35 -17.73 7.05
N ALA A 304 -3.54 -18.71 7.48
CA ALA A 304 -3.23 -18.98 8.89
C ALA A 304 -1.98 -18.23 9.40
N GLY A 305 -1.36 -17.36 8.59
CA GLY A 305 -0.17 -16.59 8.97
C GLY A 305 1.15 -17.37 8.89
N GLN A 306 1.20 -18.45 8.11
CA GLN A 306 2.45 -19.21 7.91
C GLN A 306 3.13 -18.74 6.62
N VAL A 307 4.40 -18.38 6.69
CA VAL A 307 5.21 -18.11 5.49
C VAL A 307 5.39 -19.42 4.73
N LEU A 308 4.88 -19.48 3.51
CA LEU A 308 4.96 -20.65 2.63
C LEU A 308 6.28 -20.68 1.87
N TRP A 309 6.65 -19.52 1.31
CA TRP A 309 7.91 -19.31 0.62
C TRP A 309 8.23 -17.80 0.55
N LYS A 310 9.48 -17.51 0.21
CA LYS A 310 9.99 -16.17 -0.09
C LYS A 310 10.76 -16.19 -1.39
N VAL A 311 10.76 -15.07 -2.09
CA VAL A 311 11.61 -14.82 -3.26
C VAL A 311 12.46 -13.60 -2.98
N ILE A 312 13.77 -13.79 -2.97
CA ILE A 312 14.73 -12.70 -2.81
C ILE A 312 14.87 -11.98 -4.14
N THR A 313 14.61 -10.69 -4.16
CA THR A 313 14.92 -9.78 -5.26
C THR A 313 16.28 -9.10 -5.02
N GLY A 314 16.68 -8.16 -5.86
CA GLY A 314 17.95 -7.44 -5.68
C GLY A 314 17.85 -6.18 -4.81
N ALA A 315 16.63 -5.71 -4.51
CA ALA A 315 16.34 -4.51 -3.73
C ALA A 315 14.88 -4.52 -3.24
N ASP A 316 14.42 -3.45 -2.60
CA ASP A 316 13.10 -3.29 -2.00
C ASP A 316 11.96 -3.69 -2.94
N VAL A 317 10.89 -4.25 -2.36
CA VAL A 317 9.66 -4.63 -3.06
C VAL A 317 8.51 -3.82 -2.47
N ARG A 318 8.34 -2.58 -2.93
CA ARG A 318 7.31 -1.64 -2.43
C ARG A 318 6.00 -1.72 -3.20
N GLY A 319 6.07 -1.96 -4.51
CA GLY A 319 4.87 -2.18 -5.32
C GLY A 319 4.07 -3.39 -4.88
N GLY A 320 2.75 -3.30 -4.98
CA GLY A 320 1.88 -4.46 -4.71
C GLY A 320 2.06 -5.54 -5.79
N PRO A 321 1.98 -6.84 -5.44
CA PRO A 321 1.93 -7.90 -6.43
C PRO A 321 0.62 -7.89 -7.23
N ALA A 322 0.66 -8.33 -8.49
CA ALA A 322 -0.52 -8.61 -9.29
C ALA A 322 -0.62 -10.11 -9.62
N ILE A 323 -1.84 -10.63 -9.80
CA ILE A 323 -2.09 -12.06 -9.93
C ILE A 323 -2.75 -12.37 -11.27
N GLY A 324 -2.04 -13.05 -12.15
CA GLY A 324 -2.53 -13.52 -13.44
C GLY A 324 -3.75 -14.46 -13.35
N ALA A 325 -4.42 -14.69 -14.47
CA ALA A 325 -5.57 -15.59 -14.50
C ALA A 325 -5.19 -17.05 -14.20
N ASP A 326 -3.96 -17.43 -14.48
CA ASP A 326 -3.35 -18.73 -14.17
C ASP A 326 -2.76 -18.81 -12.76
N GLY A 327 -2.80 -17.71 -12.00
CA GLY A 327 -2.24 -17.59 -10.67
C GLY A 327 -0.80 -17.09 -10.63
N THR A 328 -0.12 -16.88 -11.77
CA THR A 328 1.25 -16.31 -11.81
C THR A 328 1.28 -14.97 -11.10
N ILE A 329 2.27 -14.76 -10.24
CA ILE A 329 2.47 -13.53 -9.49
C ILE A 329 3.44 -12.62 -10.25
N TYR A 330 3.03 -11.39 -10.50
CA TYR A 330 3.87 -10.37 -11.11
C TYR A 330 4.17 -9.29 -10.09
N VAL A 331 5.44 -8.88 -9.97
CA VAL A 331 5.86 -7.85 -9.01
C VAL A 331 7.07 -7.09 -9.53
N GLY A 332 7.09 -5.77 -9.31
CA GLY A 332 8.24 -4.91 -9.52
C GLY A 332 9.17 -4.89 -8.31
N SER A 333 10.44 -4.57 -8.52
CA SER A 333 11.43 -4.34 -7.46
C SER A 333 12.29 -3.13 -7.80
N PHE A 334 12.83 -2.51 -6.78
CA PHE A 334 13.82 -1.43 -6.90
C PHE A 334 15.15 -1.90 -7.50
N ASP A 335 15.32 -3.21 -7.75
CA ASP A 335 16.43 -3.75 -8.55
C ASP A 335 16.24 -3.57 -10.07
N ALA A 336 15.30 -2.72 -10.47
CA ALA A 336 14.94 -2.43 -11.85
C ALA A 336 14.37 -3.63 -12.61
N SER A 337 13.65 -4.53 -11.95
CA SER A 337 13.14 -5.73 -12.61
C SER A 337 11.66 -6.01 -12.29
N LEU A 338 10.94 -6.43 -13.32
CA LEU A 338 9.64 -7.08 -13.21
C LEU A 338 9.84 -8.60 -13.13
N TYR A 339 9.28 -9.24 -12.14
CA TYR A 339 9.33 -10.68 -11.91
C TYR A 339 8.01 -11.35 -12.23
N ALA A 340 8.06 -12.56 -12.79
CA ALA A 340 6.93 -13.49 -12.85
C ALA A 340 7.27 -14.74 -12.05
N ILE A 341 6.40 -15.12 -11.10
CA ILE A 341 6.71 -16.08 -10.06
C ILE A 341 5.57 -17.10 -9.94
N ALA A 342 5.95 -18.39 -9.83
CA ALA A 342 5.03 -19.49 -9.61
C ALA A 342 4.36 -19.38 -8.23
N PRO A 343 3.02 -19.36 -8.11
CA PRO A 343 2.34 -19.09 -6.85
C PRO A 343 2.55 -20.20 -5.79
N GLN A 344 2.75 -21.48 -6.22
CA GLN A 344 2.87 -22.60 -5.30
C GLN A 344 4.27 -22.78 -4.72
N THR A 345 5.32 -22.32 -5.43
CA THR A 345 6.71 -22.67 -5.10
C THR A 345 7.63 -21.47 -4.92
N GLY A 346 7.22 -20.27 -5.36
CA GLY A 346 8.10 -19.11 -5.42
C GLY A 346 9.18 -19.20 -6.54
N GLN A 347 9.07 -20.18 -7.45
CA GLN A 347 10.02 -20.26 -8.56
C GLN A 347 9.83 -19.10 -9.53
N ILE A 348 10.91 -18.39 -9.84
CA ILE A 348 10.91 -17.34 -10.87
C ILE A 348 10.77 -18.02 -12.24
N HIS A 349 9.72 -17.69 -12.97
CA HIS A 349 9.51 -18.12 -14.35
C HIS A 349 10.38 -17.31 -15.29
N TRP A 350 10.33 -16.00 -15.14
CA TRP A 350 11.13 -15.06 -15.90
C TRP A 350 11.28 -13.73 -15.14
N LYS A 351 12.21 -12.91 -15.61
CA LYS A 351 12.49 -11.57 -15.11
C LYS A 351 12.77 -10.67 -16.31
N LEU A 352 12.14 -9.51 -16.36
CA LEU A 352 12.37 -8.46 -17.34
C LEU A 352 13.08 -7.29 -16.67
N ALA A 353 14.22 -6.85 -17.20
CA ALA A 353 14.93 -5.68 -16.69
C ALA A 353 14.42 -4.39 -17.36
N ALA A 354 14.15 -3.38 -16.57
CA ALA A 354 14.02 -1.98 -16.93
C ALA A 354 15.37 -1.26 -16.75
N ALA A 355 15.44 0.04 -17.01
CA ALA A 355 16.67 0.80 -16.83
C ALA A 355 16.76 1.46 -15.44
N ASP A 356 15.64 1.59 -14.71
CA ASP A 356 15.59 2.08 -13.34
C ASP A 356 14.50 1.35 -12.55
N LYS A 357 14.29 1.70 -11.29
CA LYS A 357 13.39 1.06 -10.33
C LYS A 357 11.99 0.85 -10.87
N ILE A 358 11.36 -0.22 -10.41
CA ILE A 358 9.95 -0.50 -10.64
C ILE A 358 9.25 -0.45 -9.29
N GLU A 359 8.57 0.66 -9.00
CA GLU A 359 7.83 0.89 -7.76
C GLU A 359 6.34 0.55 -7.92
N GLY A 360 5.77 0.81 -9.08
CA GLY A 360 4.36 0.63 -9.35
C GLY A 360 3.88 -0.83 -9.25
N THR A 361 2.60 -1.01 -8.96
CA THR A 361 1.93 -2.32 -9.03
C THR A 361 1.62 -2.66 -10.49
N PRO A 362 1.89 -3.89 -10.97
CA PRO A 362 1.52 -4.27 -12.34
C PRO A 362 0.01 -4.26 -12.58
N GLY A 363 -0.44 -3.68 -13.71
CA GLY A 363 -1.80 -3.80 -14.21
C GLY A 363 -1.91 -4.95 -15.22
N ILE A 364 -2.88 -5.86 -15.07
CA ILE A 364 -3.06 -7.00 -15.96
C ILE A 364 -4.31 -6.80 -16.82
N ALA A 365 -4.11 -6.69 -18.12
CA ALA A 365 -5.17 -6.58 -19.12
C ALA A 365 -5.96 -7.90 -19.27
N THR A 366 -7.16 -7.85 -19.87
CA THR A 366 -8.00 -9.03 -20.06
C THR A 366 -7.41 -10.08 -20.99
N ASP A 367 -6.44 -9.70 -21.84
CA ASP A 367 -5.66 -10.60 -22.70
C ASP A 367 -4.40 -11.17 -22.02
N GLY A 368 -4.22 -10.88 -20.73
CA GLY A 368 -3.08 -11.30 -19.93
C GLY A 368 -1.82 -10.43 -20.08
N THR A 369 -1.86 -9.36 -20.87
CA THR A 369 -0.73 -8.41 -20.95
C THR A 369 -0.51 -7.72 -19.63
N ILE A 370 0.72 -7.67 -19.17
CA ILE A 370 1.16 -6.97 -17.98
C ILE A 370 1.62 -5.57 -18.38
N LEU A 371 1.03 -4.53 -17.79
CA LEU A 371 1.47 -3.15 -17.93
C LEU A 371 2.15 -2.72 -16.63
N ILE A 372 3.33 -2.12 -16.73
CA ILE A 372 4.09 -1.65 -15.56
C ILE A 372 4.85 -0.37 -15.89
N GLY A 373 4.82 0.59 -14.97
CA GLY A 373 5.64 1.79 -14.99
C GLY A 373 7.00 1.57 -14.34
N SER A 374 8.00 2.36 -14.72
CA SER A 374 9.34 2.39 -14.15
C SER A 374 9.83 3.83 -14.00
N GLN A 375 10.74 4.06 -13.07
CA GLN A 375 11.44 5.34 -12.89
C GLN A 375 12.43 5.66 -14.04
N ASP A 376 12.52 4.81 -15.05
CA ASP A 376 13.19 5.12 -16.31
C ASP A 376 12.29 5.86 -17.32
N GLU A 377 11.19 6.45 -16.86
CA GLU A 377 10.20 7.22 -17.62
C GLU A 377 9.35 6.37 -18.59
N HIS A 378 9.35 5.04 -18.46
CA HIS A 378 8.65 4.16 -19.39
C HIS A 378 7.49 3.39 -18.75
N VAL A 379 6.49 3.12 -19.59
CA VAL A 379 5.49 2.07 -19.35
C VAL A 379 5.80 0.90 -20.30
N TYR A 380 5.97 -0.26 -19.73
CA TYR A 380 6.24 -1.51 -20.46
C TYR A 380 4.97 -2.36 -20.58
N ALA A 381 4.74 -2.93 -21.75
CA ALA A 381 3.73 -3.96 -21.96
C ALA A 381 4.42 -5.30 -22.22
N VAL A 382 4.17 -6.24 -21.32
CA VAL A 382 4.85 -7.54 -21.31
C VAL A 382 3.82 -8.65 -21.47
N ALA A 383 4.12 -9.61 -22.35
CA ALA A 383 3.30 -10.81 -22.50
C ALA A 383 3.47 -11.74 -21.28
N PRO A 384 2.52 -12.65 -20.97
CA PRO A 384 2.64 -13.58 -19.85
C PRO A 384 3.88 -14.48 -19.88
N ASP A 385 4.47 -14.68 -21.04
CA ASP A 385 5.72 -15.46 -21.24
C ASP A 385 7.00 -14.64 -21.02
N GLY A 386 6.88 -13.36 -20.65
CA GLY A 386 8.00 -12.44 -20.43
C GLY A 386 8.46 -11.70 -21.69
N THR A 387 7.82 -11.92 -22.83
CA THR A 387 8.17 -11.20 -24.06
C THR A 387 7.72 -9.76 -24.00
N LEU A 388 8.65 -8.82 -24.16
CA LEU A 388 8.32 -7.40 -24.30
C LEU A 388 7.53 -7.18 -25.60
N ARG A 389 6.28 -6.69 -25.48
CA ARG A 389 5.43 -6.37 -26.63
C ARG A 389 5.72 -4.99 -27.19
N TRP A 390 5.71 -4.00 -26.30
CA TRP A 390 5.99 -2.59 -26.61
C TRP A 390 6.28 -1.81 -25.33
N TRP A 391 6.75 -0.60 -25.49
CA TRP A 391 6.87 0.39 -24.43
C TRP A 391 6.48 1.78 -24.95
N ILE A 392 6.12 2.67 -24.04
CA ILE A 392 5.87 4.10 -24.29
C ILE A 392 6.68 4.90 -23.27
N GLN A 393 7.19 6.06 -23.69
CA GLN A 393 7.92 6.98 -22.83
C GLN A 393 7.01 8.15 -22.42
N LEU A 394 7.09 8.53 -21.16
CA LEU A 394 6.49 9.73 -20.58
C LEU A 394 7.57 10.79 -20.35
N GLY A 395 7.31 11.80 -19.52
CA GLY A 395 8.21 12.92 -19.29
C GLY A 395 9.03 12.83 -18.00
N ASP A 396 8.70 11.87 -17.11
CA ASP A 396 9.33 11.67 -15.80
C ASP A 396 8.97 10.27 -15.27
N ASP A 397 9.34 9.95 -14.02
CA ASP A 397 9.13 8.68 -13.34
C ASP A 397 7.68 8.21 -13.38
N VAL A 398 7.46 6.90 -13.54
CA VAL A 398 6.13 6.29 -13.61
C VAL A 398 5.97 5.27 -12.49
N ASP A 399 5.58 5.76 -11.33
CA ASP A 399 5.37 4.94 -10.12
C ASP A 399 3.92 4.43 -9.99
N THR A 400 3.02 4.92 -10.83
CA THR A 400 1.60 4.54 -10.79
C THR A 400 1.30 3.26 -11.58
N THR A 401 0.22 2.57 -11.17
CA THR A 401 -0.33 1.45 -11.94
C THR A 401 -1.14 1.97 -13.12
N PRO A 402 -0.84 1.57 -14.36
CA PRO A 402 -1.66 1.94 -15.51
C PRO A 402 -3.12 1.45 -15.38
N ALA A 403 -4.09 2.30 -15.65
CA ALA A 403 -5.50 1.92 -15.72
C ALA A 403 -5.89 1.60 -17.18
N ILE A 404 -6.68 0.54 -17.38
CA ILE A 404 -7.10 0.08 -18.71
C ILE A 404 -8.61 0.16 -18.80
N ALA A 405 -9.13 1.00 -19.69
CA ALA A 405 -10.56 1.07 -19.97
C ALA A 405 -11.06 -0.12 -20.79
N ALA A 406 -12.38 -0.35 -20.77
CA ALA A 406 -13.00 -1.45 -21.49
C ALA A 406 -12.77 -1.41 -23.03
N ASP A 407 -12.53 -0.24 -23.60
CA ASP A 407 -12.21 -0.05 -25.02
C ASP A 407 -10.71 -0.19 -25.35
N GLY A 408 -9.88 -0.53 -24.35
CA GLY A 408 -8.44 -0.68 -24.48
C GLY A 408 -7.65 0.63 -24.35
N THR A 409 -8.29 1.76 -24.05
CA THR A 409 -7.58 3.00 -23.73
C THR A 409 -6.80 2.83 -22.44
N ILE A 410 -5.52 3.22 -22.43
CA ILE A 410 -4.64 3.16 -21.27
C ILE A 410 -4.51 4.56 -20.70
N TYR A 411 -4.72 4.70 -19.39
CA TYR A 411 -4.46 5.92 -18.63
C TYR A 411 -3.26 5.69 -17.71
N VAL A 412 -2.30 6.59 -17.80
CA VAL A 412 -1.07 6.57 -17.00
C VAL A 412 -0.89 7.95 -16.40
N ALA A 413 -0.33 7.99 -15.23
CA ALA A 413 0.09 9.23 -14.59
C ALA A 413 1.47 9.03 -13.95
N GLY A 414 2.20 10.10 -13.72
CA GLY A 414 3.55 10.05 -13.18
C GLY A 414 4.00 11.38 -12.62
N ASP A 415 5.29 11.47 -12.37
CA ASP A 415 5.92 12.60 -11.70
C ASP A 415 5.99 13.84 -12.59
N ASP A 416 5.75 13.71 -13.89
CA ASP A 416 5.62 14.84 -14.82
C ASP A 416 4.38 15.72 -14.56
N GLY A 417 3.54 15.36 -13.58
CA GLY A 417 2.36 16.11 -13.18
C GLY A 417 1.20 16.02 -14.16
N HIS A 418 1.19 15.00 -15.02
CA HIS A 418 0.17 14.82 -16.04
C HIS A 418 -0.54 13.47 -15.92
N VAL A 419 -1.78 13.46 -16.38
CA VAL A 419 -2.50 12.23 -16.72
C VAL A 419 -2.51 12.10 -18.23
N HIS A 420 -1.99 10.98 -18.73
CA HIS A 420 -1.89 10.68 -20.15
C HIS A 420 -2.89 9.61 -20.55
N ALA A 421 -3.49 9.76 -21.74
CA ALA A 421 -4.28 8.72 -22.37
C ALA A 421 -3.63 8.26 -23.67
N PHE A 422 -3.58 6.95 -23.87
CA PHE A 422 -3.03 6.30 -25.06
C PHE A 422 -4.07 5.37 -25.67
N LYS A 423 -4.16 5.40 -27.02
CA LYS A 423 -5.10 4.58 -27.78
C LYS A 423 -4.54 4.01 -29.08
#